data_2b0e5812297e6ae4761312ad4dcea46d
#
_entry.id   2b0e5812297e6ae4761312ad4dcea46d
#
_cell.length_a   1.000
_cell.length_b   1.000
_cell.length_c   1.000
_cell.angle_alpha   90.00
_cell.angle_beta   90.00
_cell.angle_gamma   90.00
#
_symmetry.space_group_name_H-M   'P 1'
#
loop_
_entity.id
_entity.type
_entity.pdbx_description
1 polymer ?
#
loop_
_entity_poly.entity_id
_entity_poly.type
_entity_poly.pdbx_seq_one_letter_code
_entity_poly.pdbx_strand_id
1 'polypeptide(L)'
;MRLTINNYNQKNKILSMSENAIFPGDKIASIEEYEAGNNTFDDGDMVRAATVGEKDMNKTTRTISINHPKMLSIPKVGDIIIGKVAAVMSSMIAVSIDYINEKPTTSKVECVCGTRNLRIRNVALVNDIVALKIINHLNGTIHATISEPELGTLFTKCRKCGGKVVSMRDAIKCTECSWIDERKLSTNFGKNDFVKLRE
;
A
#
# COMPACT_ATOMS: atom_id res chain seq x y z
N MET A 1 31.70 6.42 7.10
CA MET A 1 32.10 5.05 6.75
C MET A 1 31.11 4.03 7.35
N ARG A 2 29.78 4.17 7.11
CA ARG A 2 28.72 3.26 7.63
C ARG A 2 27.59 2.92 6.61
N LEU A 3 27.78 3.23 5.33
CA LEU A 3 26.76 2.99 4.28
C LEU A 3 27.02 1.75 3.41
N THR A 4 28.13 1.03 3.61
CA THR A 4 28.54 -0.08 2.74
C THR A 4 28.11 -1.46 3.23
N ILE A 5 27.68 -1.61 4.48
CA ILE A 5 27.37 -2.92 5.09
C ILE A 5 25.94 -3.39 4.78
N ASN A 6 24.99 -2.47 4.62
CA ASN A 6 23.58 -2.86 4.34
C ASN A 6 23.35 -3.41 2.92
N ASN A 7 24.15 -3.00 1.94
CA ASN A 7 24.02 -3.52 0.57
C ASN A 7 24.61 -4.92 0.41
N TYR A 8 25.57 -5.30 1.24
CA TYR A 8 26.20 -6.64 1.21
C TYR A 8 25.26 -7.71 1.77
N ASN A 9 24.53 -7.39 2.83
CA ASN A 9 23.55 -8.31 3.43
C ASN A 9 22.31 -8.53 2.58
N GLN A 10 21.86 -7.53 1.80
CA GLN A 10 20.77 -7.72 0.84
C GLN A 10 21.18 -8.56 -0.37
N LYS A 11 22.40 -8.41 -0.89
CA LYS A 11 22.92 -9.25 -1.98
C LYS A 11 23.07 -10.71 -1.55
N ASN A 12 23.57 -10.96 -0.35
CA ASN A 12 23.73 -12.33 0.16
C ASN A 12 22.38 -13.02 0.44
N LYS A 13 21.33 -12.25 0.84
CA LYS A 13 19.99 -12.80 1.02
C LYS A 13 19.30 -13.15 -0.32
N ILE A 14 19.67 -12.44 -1.41
CA ILE A 14 19.17 -12.75 -2.77
C ILE A 14 19.93 -13.97 -3.35
N LEU A 15 21.22 -14.13 -3.03
CA LEU A 15 22.01 -15.27 -3.48
C LEU A 15 21.70 -16.58 -2.73
N SER A 16 21.28 -16.51 -1.46
CA SER A 16 20.85 -17.69 -0.71
C SER A 16 19.43 -18.19 -1.08
N MET A 17 18.65 -17.41 -1.81
CA MET A 17 17.34 -17.81 -2.33
C MET A 17 17.40 -18.69 -3.60
N SER A 18 18.58 -18.88 -4.20
CA SER A 18 18.71 -19.58 -5.47
C SER A 18 18.77 -21.12 -5.35
N GLU A 19 19.07 -21.67 -4.17
CA GLU A 19 19.18 -23.13 -4.00
C GLU A 19 17.89 -23.84 -3.63
N ASN A 20 16.85 -23.12 -3.14
CA ASN A 20 15.55 -23.68 -2.75
C ASN A 20 14.35 -22.99 -3.42
N ALA A 21 14.57 -22.22 -4.47
CA ALA A 21 13.47 -21.58 -5.18
C ALA A 21 12.68 -22.60 -5.99
N ILE A 22 11.38 -22.67 -5.74
CA ILE A 22 10.43 -23.48 -6.49
C ILE A 22 9.79 -22.61 -7.56
N PHE A 23 9.66 -23.16 -8.77
CA PHE A 23 9.08 -22.47 -9.93
C PHE A 23 7.67 -23.00 -10.25
N PRO A 24 6.82 -22.21 -10.93
CA PRO A 24 5.52 -22.67 -11.37
C PRO A 24 5.61 -23.95 -12.20
N GLY A 25 4.80 -24.95 -11.84
CA GLY A 25 4.80 -26.27 -12.48
C GLY A 25 5.70 -27.31 -11.81
N ASP A 26 6.60 -26.90 -10.90
CA ASP A 26 7.44 -27.85 -10.17
C ASP A 26 6.61 -28.79 -9.30
N LYS A 27 6.98 -30.06 -9.26
CA LYS A 27 6.39 -31.08 -8.39
C LYS A 27 6.91 -30.86 -6.96
N ILE A 28 6.01 -30.66 -5.99
CA ILE A 28 6.39 -30.32 -4.61
C ILE A 28 6.03 -31.39 -3.59
N ALA A 29 4.97 -32.15 -3.82
CA ALA A 29 4.55 -33.28 -2.98
C ALA A 29 3.66 -34.25 -3.75
N SER A 30 3.45 -35.46 -3.20
CA SER A 30 2.39 -36.37 -3.62
C SER A 30 1.07 -35.96 -2.95
N ILE A 31 -0.05 -36.14 -3.67
CA ILE A 31 -1.40 -35.92 -3.12
C ILE A 31 -1.71 -36.88 -1.96
N GLU A 32 -1.13 -38.09 -1.97
CA GLU A 32 -1.31 -39.05 -0.88
C GLU A 32 -0.73 -38.54 0.46
N GLU A 33 0.29 -37.67 0.41
CA GLU A 33 0.97 -37.14 1.60
C GLU A 33 0.44 -35.78 2.03
N TYR A 34 0.17 -34.87 1.05
CA TYR A 34 -0.22 -33.50 1.30
C TYR A 34 -1.30 -33.01 0.35
N GLU A 35 -2.24 -32.24 0.88
CA GLU A 35 -3.24 -31.49 0.11
C GLU A 35 -2.68 -30.18 -0.42
N ALA A 36 -3.20 -29.72 -1.56
CA ALA A 36 -2.83 -28.45 -2.15
C ALA A 36 -3.35 -27.27 -1.29
N GLY A 37 -2.43 -26.41 -0.84
CA GLY A 37 -2.71 -25.20 -0.09
C GLY A 37 -2.58 -23.93 -0.94
N ASN A 38 -2.19 -22.82 -0.31
CA ASN A 38 -2.03 -21.54 -1.00
C ASN A 38 -0.90 -21.60 -2.04
N ASN A 39 -1.16 -21.03 -3.24
CA ASN A 39 -0.19 -20.95 -4.34
C ASN A 39 0.28 -22.33 -4.86
N THR A 40 -0.55 -23.36 -4.69
CA THR A 40 -0.33 -24.71 -5.22
C THR A 40 -1.60 -25.21 -5.87
N PHE A 41 -1.50 -26.23 -6.72
CA PHE A 41 -2.63 -26.88 -7.35
C PHE A 41 -2.40 -28.39 -7.47
N ASP A 42 -3.50 -29.10 -7.54
CA ASP A 42 -3.56 -30.55 -7.73
C ASP A 42 -3.49 -30.86 -9.23
N ASP A 43 -2.58 -31.74 -9.63
CA ASP A 43 -2.37 -32.23 -11.00
C ASP A 43 -2.59 -33.76 -11.10
N GLY A 44 -3.58 -34.30 -10.35
CA GLY A 44 -3.97 -35.72 -10.36
C GLY A 44 -3.16 -36.55 -9.39
N ASP A 45 -1.86 -36.74 -9.57
CA ASP A 45 -0.98 -37.53 -8.70
C ASP A 45 -0.08 -36.70 -7.79
N MET A 46 0.14 -35.44 -8.16
CA MET A 46 1.13 -34.56 -7.55
C MET A 46 0.55 -33.19 -7.25
N VAL A 47 0.97 -32.64 -6.13
CA VAL A 47 0.79 -31.19 -5.86
C VAL A 47 1.91 -30.42 -6.56
N ARG A 48 1.53 -29.40 -7.35
CA ARG A 48 2.45 -28.53 -8.09
C ARG A 48 2.39 -27.11 -7.60
N ALA A 49 3.51 -26.40 -7.75
CA ALA A 49 3.60 -24.97 -7.48
C ALA A 49 2.85 -24.17 -8.55
N ALA A 50 2.05 -23.16 -8.12
CA ALA A 50 1.41 -22.20 -9.01
C ALA A 50 2.22 -20.91 -9.16
N THR A 51 3.13 -20.63 -8.22
CA THR A 51 3.95 -19.39 -8.19
C THR A 51 5.39 -19.70 -7.81
N VAL A 52 6.29 -18.73 -8.04
CA VAL A 52 7.66 -18.78 -7.54
C VAL A 52 7.67 -18.51 -6.03
N GLY A 53 8.42 -19.30 -5.26
CA GLY A 53 8.55 -19.07 -3.83
C GLY A 53 9.29 -20.18 -3.09
N GLU A 54 9.14 -20.18 -1.79
CA GLU A 54 9.68 -21.20 -0.89
C GLU A 54 8.57 -22.12 -0.41
N LYS A 55 8.90 -23.41 -0.27
CA LYS A 55 8.01 -24.45 0.19
C LYS A 55 7.69 -24.26 1.68
N ASP A 56 6.42 -24.26 2.03
CA ASP A 56 5.90 -24.28 3.38
C ASP A 56 5.01 -25.49 3.60
N MET A 57 5.41 -26.35 4.55
CA MET A 57 4.69 -27.61 4.84
C MET A 57 4.09 -27.56 6.25
N ASN A 58 2.78 -27.59 6.31
CA ASN A 58 2.06 -27.80 7.56
C ASN A 58 1.81 -29.29 7.80
N LYS A 59 2.59 -29.90 8.68
CA LYS A 59 2.48 -31.33 9.03
C LYS A 59 1.20 -31.66 9.79
N THR A 60 0.62 -30.70 10.49
CA THR A 60 -0.59 -30.92 11.30
C THR A 60 -1.83 -31.00 10.42
N THR A 61 -1.97 -30.11 9.47
CA THR A 61 -3.08 -30.07 8.52
C THR A 61 -2.80 -30.86 7.24
N ARG A 62 -1.59 -31.39 7.08
CA ARG A 62 -1.10 -32.04 5.86
C ARG A 62 -1.29 -31.19 4.61
N THR A 63 -1.13 -29.88 4.71
CA THR A 63 -1.23 -28.97 3.58
C THR A 63 0.15 -28.45 3.19
N ILE A 64 0.37 -28.30 1.88
CA ILE A 64 1.60 -27.74 1.33
C ILE A 64 1.30 -26.47 0.56
N SER A 65 2.04 -25.42 0.86
CA SER A 65 1.84 -24.10 0.28
C SER A 65 3.17 -23.53 -0.22
N ILE A 66 3.11 -22.58 -1.13
CA ILE A 66 4.28 -21.79 -1.56
C ILE A 66 4.19 -20.39 -1.00
N ASN A 67 5.19 -20.01 -0.20
CA ASN A 67 5.33 -18.66 0.30
C ASN A 67 6.09 -17.81 -0.72
N HIS A 68 5.40 -16.81 -1.28
CA HIS A 68 6.01 -15.87 -2.22
C HIS A 68 6.82 -14.82 -1.45
N PRO A 69 8.14 -14.65 -1.71
CA PRO A 69 8.99 -13.72 -0.96
C PRO A 69 8.67 -12.25 -1.20
N LYS A 70 7.96 -11.94 -2.28
CA LYS A 70 7.47 -10.59 -2.59
C LYS A 70 5.97 -10.65 -2.89
N MET A 71 5.15 -10.60 -1.86
CA MET A 71 3.73 -10.32 -2.08
C MET A 71 3.61 -8.91 -2.66
N LEU A 72 3.03 -8.79 -3.85
CA LEU A 72 2.53 -7.51 -4.34
C LEU A 72 1.47 -7.06 -3.34
N SER A 73 1.78 -6.01 -2.58
CA SER A 73 0.84 -5.43 -1.63
C SER A 73 -0.25 -4.70 -2.41
N ILE A 74 -1.24 -5.44 -2.90
CA ILE A 74 -2.44 -4.88 -3.54
C ILE A 74 -3.45 -4.62 -2.43
N PRO A 75 -3.94 -3.38 -2.26
CA PRO A 75 -4.91 -3.07 -1.23
C PRO A 75 -6.24 -3.77 -1.51
N LYS A 76 -6.91 -4.23 -0.47
CA LYS A 76 -8.23 -4.88 -0.51
C LYS A 76 -9.34 -3.88 -0.18
N VAL A 77 -10.57 -4.21 -0.52
CA VAL A 77 -11.75 -3.44 -0.12
C VAL A 77 -11.80 -3.35 1.40
N GLY A 78 -11.97 -2.13 1.92
CA GLY A 78 -11.96 -1.83 3.35
C GLY A 78 -10.61 -1.41 3.92
N ASP A 79 -9.49 -1.63 3.20
CA ASP A 79 -8.17 -1.20 3.65
C ASP A 79 -8.06 0.32 3.70
N ILE A 80 -7.36 0.82 4.71
CA ILE A 80 -6.95 2.22 4.82
C ILE A 80 -5.58 2.35 4.17
N ILE A 81 -5.50 3.27 3.22
CA ILE A 81 -4.27 3.55 2.50
C ILE A 81 -3.79 4.98 2.79
N ILE A 82 -2.49 5.15 2.78
CA ILE A 82 -1.85 6.46 2.81
C ILE A 82 -1.01 6.57 1.54
N GLY A 83 -1.17 7.69 0.88
CA GLY A 83 -0.46 7.91 -0.37
C GLY A 83 -0.32 9.37 -0.71
N LYS A 84 0.43 9.61 -1.78
CA LYS A 84 0.72 10.92 -2.30
C LYS A 84 -0.19 11.22 -3.49
N VAL A 85 -0.82 12.38 -3.49
CA VAL A 85 -1.63 12.83 -4.63
C VAL A 85 -0.73 13.05 -5.83
N ALA A 86 -0.94 12.24 -6.87
CA ALA A 86 -0.21 12.30 -8.14
C ALA A 86 -0.85 13.27 -9.12
N ALA A 87 -2.19 13.27 -9.21
CA ALA A 87 -2.93 14.16 -10.09
C ALA A 87 -4.27 14.57 -9.48
N VAL A 88 -4.72 15.78 -9.85
CA VAL A 88 -6.02 16.32 -9.46
C VAL A 88 -6.80 16.63 -10.74
N MET A 89 -7.97 16.04 -10.87
CA MET A 89 -8.93 16.25 -11.96
C MET A 89 -10.19 16.95 -11.43
N SER A 90 -11.06 17.38 -12.30
CA SER A 90 -12.28 18.14 -11.92
C SER A 90 -13.23 17.40 -10.97
N SER A 91 -13.22 16.07 -10.99
CA SER A 91 -14.16 15.23 -10.22
C SER A 91 -13.52 14.08 -9.46
N MET A 92 -12.20 13.94 -9.55
CA MET A 92 -11.46 12.87 -8.90
C MET A 92 -10.01 13.26 -8.68
N ILE A 93 -9.35 12.58 -7.77
CA ILE A 93 -7.90 12.65 -7.55
C ILE A 93 -7.29 11.27 -7.77
N ALA A 94 -6.10 11.24 -8.37
CA ALA A 94 -5.27 10.05 -8.45
C ALA A 94 -4.20 10.08 -7.35
N VAL A 95 -4.05 8.96 -6.64
CA VAL A 95 -3.16 8.85 -5.49
C VAL A 95 -2.27 7.64 -5.65
N SER A 96 -0.96 7.85 -5.57
CA SER A 96 0.04 6.78 -5.52
C SER A 96 0.14 6.27 -4.08
N ILE A 97 -0.03 4.96 -3.89
CA ILE A 97 -0.12 4.33 -2.56
C ILE A 97 1.28 4.05 -2.03
N ASP A 98 1.59 4.56 -0.84
CA ASP A 98 2.85 4.32 -0.14
C ASP A 98 2.69 3.36 1.06
N TYR A 99 1.51 3.37 1.72
CA TYR A 99 1.20 2.52 2.88
C TYR A 99 -0.18 1.90 2.76
N ILE A 100 -0.32 0.65 3.21
CA ILE A 100 -1.58 -0.08 3.34
C ILE A 100 -1.67 -0.58 4.78
N ASN A 101 -2.71 -0.17 5.52
CA ASN A 101 -2.92 -0.54 6.93
C ASN A 101 -1.63 -0.38 7.76
N GLU A 102 -1.04 0.82 7.73
CA GLU A 102 0.20 1.22 8.45
C GLU A 102 1.49 0.51 7.96
N LYS A 103 1.41 -0.42 7.02
CA LYS A 103 2.57 -1.13 6.47
C LYS A 103 3.01 -0.48 5.16
N PRO A 104 4.31 -0.19 4.99
CA PRO A 104 4.82 0.34 3.73
C PRO A 104 4.63 -0.69 2.61
N THR A 105 4.17 -0.22 1.45
CA THR A 105 4.08 -1.04 0.25
C THR A 105 5.32 -0.89 -0.62
N THR A 106 5.73 -1.97 -1.27
CA THR A 106 6.79 -1.95 -2.28
C THR A 106 6.24 -1.75 -3.69
N SER A 107 4.93 -1.95 -3.85
CA SER A 107 4.22 -1.79 -5.12
C SER A 107 3.70 -0.36 -5.20
N LYS A 108 4.16 0.41 -6.16
CA LYS A 108 3.61 1.75 -6.45
C LYS A 108 2.33 1.61 -7.26
N VAL A 109 1.28 1.17 -6.60
CA VAL A 109 -0.05 1.05 -7.20
C VAL A 109 -0.77 2.38 -7.03
N GLU A 110 -1.54 2.79 -8.03
CA GLU A 110 -2.36 3.99 -7.98
C GLU A 110 -3.83 3.66 -7.73
N CYS A 111 -4.50 4.54 -7.01
CA CYS A 111 -5.94 4.50 -6.85
C CYS A 111 -6.58 5.83 -7.24
N VAL A 112 -7.87 5.81 -7.53
CA VAL A 112 -8.66 6.99 -7.82
C VAL A 112 -9.69 7.21 -6.71
N CYS A 113 -9.86 8.46 -6.31
CA CYS A 113 -10.86 8.87 -5.33
C CYS A 113 -11.77 9.93 -5.94
N GLY A 114 -13.09 9.66 -5.98
CA GLY A 114 -14.10 10.62 -6.43
C GLY A 114 -14.26 11.76 -5.43
N THR A 115 -14.34 12.99 -5.93
CA THR A 115 -14.46 14.21 -5.09
C THR A 115 -15.78 14.97 -5.28
N ARG A 116 -16.66 14.52 -6.20
CA ARG A 116 -17.92 15.23 -6.55
C ARG A 116 -18.86 15.46 -5.39
N ASN A 117 -18.89 14.55 -4.42
CA ASN A 117 -19.83 14.62 -3.29
C ASN A 117 -19.33 15.52 -2.16
N LEU A 118 -18.11 16.04 -2.27
CA LEU A 118 -17.53 16.92 -1.27
C LEU A 118 -17.78 18.38 -1.65
N ARG A 119 -18.41 19.14 -0.74
CA ARG A 119 -18.69 20.57 -0.92
C ARG A 119 -17.46 21.44 -0.66
N ILE A 120 -16.25 20.93 -0.90
CA ILE A 120 -14.98 21.59 -0.67
C ILE A 120 -14.35 21.89 -2.02
N ARG A 121 -13.96 23.14 -2.25
CA ARG A 121 -13.40 23.58 -3.53
C ARG A 121 -12.11 22.84 -3.91
N ASN A 122 -11.22 22.65 -2.94
CA ASN A 122 -9.99 21.92 -3.12
C ASN A 122 -9.91 20.80 -2.08
N VAL A 123 -10.27 19.58 -2.45
CA VAL A 123 -10.20 18.42 -1.54
C VAL A 123 -8.76 18.11 -1.15
N ALA A 124 -7.86 18.08 -2.12
CA ALA A 124 -6.42 17.91 -1.97
C ALA A 124 -5.71 18.51 -3.18
N LEU A 125 -4.42 18.78 -3.06
CA LEU A 125 -3.57 19.20 -4.17
C LEU A 125 -2.50 18.17 -4.46
N VAL A 126 -1.89 18.30 -5.64
CA VAL A 126 -0.73 17.49 -6.04
C VAL A 126 0.38 17.61 -4.99
N ASN A 127 0.97 16.48 -4.64
CA ASN A 127 1.96 16.27 -3.59
C ASN A 127 1.42 16.30 -2.14
N ASP A 128 0.13 16.50 -1.90
CA ASP A 128 -0.45 16.31 -0.57
C ASP A 128 -0.38 14.82 -0.20
N ILE A 129 -0.14 14.53 1.07
CA ILE A 129 -0.24 13.16 1.61
C ILE A 129 -1.63 13.00 2.19
N VAL A 130 -2.34 11.99 1.71
CA VAL A 130 -3.75 11.75 2.04
C VAL A 130 -3.98 10.34 2.58
N ALA A 131 -4.93 10.22 3.51
CA ALA A 131 -5.48 8.95 3.95
C ALA A 131 -6.81 8.70 3.22
N LEU A 132 -6.96 7.51 2.65
CA LEU A 132 -8.13 7.08 1.89
C LEU A 132 -8.52 5.66 2.32
N LYS A 133 -9.78 5.28 2.06
CA LYS A 133 -10.28 3.92 2.27
C LYS A 133 -10.70 3.31 0.94
N ILE A 134 -10.26 2.09 0.68
CA ILE A 134 -10.60 1.37 -0.54
C ILE A 134 -12.06 0.91 -0.47
N ILE A 135 -12.84 1.24 -1.50
CA ILE A 135 -14.26 0.89 -1.58
C ILE A 135 -14.55 -0.17 -2.63
N ASN A 136 -13.79 -0.20 -3.72
CA ASN A 136 -14.05 -1.13 -4.82
C ASN A 136 -12.83 -1.30 -5.72
N HIS A 137 -12.83 -2.41 -6.46
CA HIS A 137 -11.94 -2.68 -7.59
C HIS A 137 -12.82 -2.85 -8.83
N LEU A 138 -12.73 -1.94 -9.77
CA LEU A 138 -13.54 -1.96 -10.97
C LEU A 138 -12.69 -1.71 -12.22
N ASN A 139 -12.81 -2.58 -13.22
CA ASN A 139 -12.09 -2.47 -14.50
C ASN A 139 -10.58 -2.28 -14.35
N GLY A 140 -9.95 -3.00 -13.40
CA GLY A 140 -8.52 -2.89 -13.13
C GLY A 140 -8.10 -1.62 -12.38
N THR A 141 -9.05 -0.74 -12.01
CA THR A 141 -8.80 0.48 -11.25
C THR A 141 -9.24 0.29 -9.80
N ILE A 142 -8.42 0.77 -8.88
CA ILE A 142 -8.71 0.77 -7.45
C ILE A 142 -9.44 2.07 -7.11
N HIS A 143 -10.66 1.93 -6.57
CA HIS A 143 -11.48 3.06 -6.16
C HIS A 143 -11.43 3.25 -4.66
N ALA A 144 -11.21 4.50 -4.23
CA ALA A 144 -11.14 4.88 -2.83
C ALA A 144 -12.12 6.02 -2.50
N THR A 145 -12.39 6.20 -1.22
CA THR A 145 -13.17 7.31 -0.68
C THR A 145 -12.36 8.12 0.32
N ILE A 146 -12.73 9.40 0.46
CA ILE A 146 -12.17 10.37 1.40
C ILE A 146 -13.26 10.95 2.32
N SER A 147 -14.46 10.42 2.28
CA SER A 147 -15.65 11.06 2.89
C SER A 147 -15.67 10.99 4.42
N GLU A 148 -15.08 9.94 5.02
CA GLU A 148 -15.06 9.75 6.47
C GLU A 148 -14.21 10.84 7.16
N PRO A 149 -14.51 11.24 8.43
CA PRO A 149 -13.78 12.27 9.16
C PRO A 149 -12.29 11.96 9.36
N GLU A 150 -11.95 10.68 9.53
CA GLU A 150 -10.58 10.20 9.73
C GLU A 150 -9.75 10.22 8.45
N LEU A 151 -10.44 10.25 7.30
CA LEU A 151 -9.82 10.29 5.99
C LEU A 151 -9.64 11.74 5.53
N GLY A 152 -8.65 11.98 4.71
CA GLY A 152 -8.35 13.32 4.21
C GLY A 152 -6.87 13.60 4.13
N THR A 153 -6.53 14.85 3.97
CA THR A 153 -5.15 15.33 3.95
C THR A 153 -4.51 15.17 5.33
N LEU A 154 -3.38 14.47 5.38
CA LEU A 154 -2.56 14.27 6.59
C LEU A 154 -1.42 15.28 6.64
N PHE A 155 -0.77 15.52 5.52
CA PHE A 155 0.32 16.47 5.38
C PHE A 155 0.21 17.24 4.08
N THR A 156 0.45 18.52 4.15
CA THR A 156 0.48 19.43 3.00
C THR A 156 1.46 20.56 3.26
N LYS A 157 1.82 21.31 2.23
CA LYS A 157 2.60 22.52 2.29
C LYS A 157 1.80 23.69 1.71
N CYS A 158 2.20 24.90 2.07
CA CYS A 158 1.60 26.08 1.50
C CYS A 158 1.77 26.12 -0.02
N ARG A 159 0.67 26.28 -0.75
CA ARG A 159 0.67 26.38 -2.22
C ARG A 159 1.45 27.60 -2.72
N LYS A 160 1.48 28.70 -1.95
CA LYS A 160 2.06 29.96 -2.36
C LYS A 160 3.57 30.05 -2.09
N CYS A 161 4.03 29.65 -0.91
CA CYS A 161 5.43 29.79 -0.49
C CYS A 161 6.13 28.49 -0.14
N GLY A 162 5.40 27.34 -0.11
CA GLY A 162 5.96 26.05 0.29
C GLY A 162 6.18 25.88 1.80
N GLY A 163 5.87 26.91 2.59
CA GLY A 163 6.09 26.93 4.04
C GLY A 163 5.15 26.03 4.83
N LYS A 164 5.36 25.99 6.15
CA LYS A 164 4.55 25.19 7.07
C LYS A 164 3.12 25.71 7.15
N VAL A 165 2.18 24.78 7.33
CA VAL A 165 0.77 25.12 7.49
C VAL A 165 0.22 24.57 8.81
N VAL A 166 -0.77 25.25 9.35
CA VAL A 166 -1.54 24.83 10.53
C VAL A 166 -3.00 24.62 10.12
N SER A 167 -3.67 23.68 10.76
CA SER A 167 -5.09 23.42 10.53
C SER A 167 -5.93 24.52 11.16
N MET A 168 -6.98 24.94 10.45
CA MET A 168 -7.97 25.89 10.91
C MET A 168 -9.37 25.43 10.48
N ARG A 169 -10.02 24.57 11.28
CA ARG A 169 -11.27 23.86 10.92
C ARG A 169 -11.10 23.10 9.60
N ASP A 170 -11.85 23.48 8.54
CA ASP A 170 -11.82 22.84 7.21
C ASP A 170 -10.84 23.50 6.24
N ALA A 171 -9.90 24.28 6.76
CA ALA A 171 -8.90 25.01 5.99
C ALA A 171 -7.51 24.89 6.62
N ILE A 172 -6.50 25.22 5.85
CA ILE A 172 -5.13 25.37 6.31
C ILE A 172 -4.72 26.84 6.22
N LYS A 173 -3.93 27.28 7.19
CA LYS A 173 -3.30 28.62 7.19
C LYS A 173 -1.79 28.46 7.18
N CYS A 174 -1.12 29.16 6.27
CA CYS A 174 0.34 29.22 6.26
C CYS A 174 0.85 30.09 7.40
N THR A 175 1.88 29.61 8.10
CA THR A 175 2.53 30.36 9.19
C THR A 175 3.44 31.49 8.68
N GLU A 176 3.91 31.37 7.44
CA GLU A 176 4.88 32.33 6.87
C GLU A 176 4.20 33.43 6.06
N CYS A 177 3.32 33.09 5.11
CA CYS A 177 2.69 34.06 4.22
C CYS A 177 1.21 34.32 4.54
N SER A 178 0.67 33.75 5.61
CA SER A 178 -0.72 33.86 6.05
C SER A 178 -1.78 33.45 5.02
N TRP A 179 -1.37 32.79 3.94
CA TRP A 179 -2.28 32.26 2.92
C TRP A 179 -3.21 31.21 3.52
N ILE A 180 -4.50 31.31 3.21
CA ILE A 180 -5.54 30.36 3.64
C ILE A 180 -6.01 29.61 2.41
N ASP A 181 -6.10 28.29 2.52
CA ASP A 181 -6.59 27.41 1.46
C ASP A 181 -7.48 26.30 2.03
N GLU A 182 -8.50 25.91 1.29
CA GLU A 182 -9.40 24.82 1.70
C GLU A 182 -8.76 23.48 1.44
N ARG A 183 -8.98 22.51 2.35
CA ARG A 183 -8.59 21.10 2.22
C ARG A 183 -9.56 20.24 2.99
N LYS A 184 -9.79 19.03 2.49
CA LYS A 184 -10.41 17.99 3.32
C LYS A 184 -9.36 17.45 4.28
N LEU A 185 -9.34 17.98 5.49
CA LEU A 185 -8.40 17.56 6.53
C LEU A 185 -8.87 16.28 7.21
N SER A 186 -7.93 15.38 7.51
CA SER A 186 -8.15 14.26 8.40
C SER A 186 -8.13 14.73 9.85
N THR A 187 -8.84 14.05 10.74
CA THR A 187 -8.72 14.24 12.20
C THR A 187 -7.31 14.01 12.72
N ASN A 188 -6.49 13.28 11.95
CA ASN A 188 -5.09 13.00 12.23
C ASN A 188 -4.12 13.93 11.50
N PHE A 189 -4.59 15.08 11.01
CA PHE A 189 -3.74 16.06 10.33
C PHE A 189 -2.55 16.48 11.19
N GLY A 190 -1.34 16.39 10.62
CA GLY A 190 -0.09 16.75 11.29
C GLY A 190 0.42 15.75 12.34
N LYS A 191 -0.25 14.62 12.56
CA LYS A 191 0.19 13.55 13.46
C LYS A 191 0.88 12.45 12.68
N ASN A 192 1.89 11.81 13.28
CA ASN A 192 2.66 10.70 12.67
C ASN A 192 2.36 9.34 13.30
N ASP A 193 1.43 9.26 14.26
CA ASP A 193 1.21 8.09 15.12
C ASP A 193 0.72 6.85 14.35
N PHE A 194 0.24 7.05 13.12
CA PHE A 194 -0.26 5.97 12.26
C PHE A 194 0.83 5.33 11.38
N VAL A 195 2.04 5.88 11.35
CA VAL A 195 3.20 5.29 10.65
C VAL A 195 4.09 4.63 11.69
N LYS A 196 3.99 3.31 11.83
CA LYS A 196 4.97 2.55 12.59
C LYS A 196 6.26 2.50 11.78
N LEU A 197 7.23 3.33 12.15
CA LEU A 197 8.58 3.24 11.63
C LEU A 197 9.14 1.87 12.01
N ARG A 198 9.68 1.13 11.05
CA ARG A 198 10.43 -0.10 11.35
C ARG A 198 11.69 0.31 12.11
N GLU A 199 11.76 -0.09 13.37
CA GLU A 199 13.02 -0.14 14.11
C GLU A 199 13.97 -1.19 13.49
#